data_5fbf4ba890271e2c9bcdbeeb65b7f588
#
_entry.id   5fbf4ba890271e2c9bcdbeeb65b7f588
#
_cell.length_a   1.000
_cell.length_b   1.000
_cell.length_c   1.000
_cell.angle_alpha   90.00
_cell.angle_beta   90.00
_cell.angle_gamma   90.00
#
_symmetry.space_group_name_H-M   'P 1'
#
loop_
_entity.id
_entity.type
_entity.pdbx_description
1 polymer ?
#
loop_
_entity_poly.entity_id
_entity_poly.type
_entity_poly.pdbx_seq_one_letter_code
_entity_poly.pdbx_strand_id
1 'polypeptide(L)'
;MGEIKAKINYGKLKELIQNMSKSYSVKVGVLAGHGAEETTESGINYAELGAIQEFGCDIKITQKMAAYLAITAKELGLPKLQAKGDGYVHIPSRSFLRMPLTTKNRVVKELKKQLDADEDAIIAYIAKNADFMTLAVMLGVSAKEVVLRAFETDGFGQWKANSPYTIARKGSAKPLQDTGSLWQKIAYEVNQDGK
;
A
#
# COMPACT_ATOMS: atom_id res chain seq x y z
N MET A 1 -21.58 -35.86 7.27
CA MET A 1 -20.33 -35.27 7.72
C MET A 1 -20.59 -33.79 7.93
N GLY A 2 -20.72 -33.34 9.18
CA GLY A 2 -21.01 -31.94 9.50
C GLY A 2 -19.73 -31.11 9.37
N GLU A 3 -19.75 -30.05 8.52
CA GLU A 3 -18.72 -29.03 8.54
C GLU A 3 -18.74 -28.33 9.91
N ILE A 4 -17.73 -28.58 10.73
CA ILE A 4 -17.47 -27.78 11.91
C ILE A 4 -16.84 -26.47 11.39
N LYS A 5 -17.68 -25.47 11.12
CA LYS A 5 -17.21 -24.08 10.92
C LYS A 5 -16.77 -23.57 12.27
N ALA A 6 -15.47 -23.66 12.55
CA ALA A 6 -14.85 -23.02 13.70
C ALA A 6 -15.21 -21.52 13.69
N LYS A 7 -16.01 -21.09 14.65
CA LYS A 7 -16.38 -19.69 14.84
C LYS A 7 -15.17 -18.97 15.42
N ILE A 8 -14.46 -18.28 14.55
CA ILE A 8 -13.26 -17.50 14.92
C ILE A 8 -13.60 -16.52 16.06
N ASN A 9 -12.94 -16.68 17.20
CA ASN A 9 -13.11 -15.79 18.34
C ASN A 9 -12.35 -14.47 18.13
N TYR A 10 -12.97 -13.54 17.37
CA TYR A 10 -12.43 -12.18 17.14
C TYR A 10 -12.05 -11.46 18.42
N GLY A 11 -12.72 -11.73 19.53
CA GLY A 11 -12.41 -11.10 20.82
C GLY A 11 -11.04 -11.48 21.33
N LYS A 12 -10.71 -12.77 21.30
CA LYS A 12 -9.43 -13.30 21.79
C LYS A 12 -8.24 -12.84 20.94
N LEU A 13 -8.39 -12.88 19.60
CA LEU A 13 -7.35 -12.36 18.70
C LEU A 13 -7.14 -10.84 18.90
N LYS A 14 -8.22 -10.08 19.07
CA LYS A 14 -8.11 -8.64 19.35
C LYS A 14 -7.40 -8.36 20.66
N GLU A 15 -7.69 -9.14 21.71
CA GLU A 15 -7.01 -9.02 23.01
C GLU A 15 -5.50 -9.31 22.90
N LEU A 16 -5.12 -10.34 22.15
CA LEU A 16 -3.73 -10.67 21.89
C LEU A 16 -3.01 -9.55 21.15
N ILE A 17 -3.63 -8.98 20.12
CA ILE A 17 -3.07 -7.83 19.38
C ILE A 17 -2.92 -6.61 20.30
N GLN A 18 -3.87 -6.35 21.18
CA GLN A 18 -3.77 -5.27 22.18
C GLN A 18 -2.65 -5.51 23.18
N ASN A 19 -2.44 -6.74 23.63
CA ASN A 19 -1.34 -7.08 24.53
C ASN A 19 0.02 -6.99 23.82
N MET A 20 0.11 -7.47 22.58
CA MET A 20 1.30 -7.32 21.73
C MET A 20 1.68 -5.84 21.56
N SER A 21 0.71 -4.97 21.30
CA SER A 21 0.96 -3.53 21.04
C SER A 21 1.52 -2.76 22.24
N LYS A 22 1.57 -3.36 23.42
CA LYS A 22 2.26 -2.79 24.61
C LYS A 22 3.78 -2.95 24.55
N SER A 23 4.29 -3.86 23.71
CA SER A 23 5.71 -4.20 23.67
C SER A 23 6.28 -4.27 22.26
N TYR A 24 5.42 -4.25 21.25
CA TYR A 24 5.83 -4.33 19.84
C TYR A 24 5.04 -3.36 18.98
N SER A 25 5.73 -2.73 18.05
CA SER A 25 5.13 -1.97 16.96
C SER A 25 5.43 -2.62 15.62
N VAL A 26 4.46 -2.55 14.70
CA VAL A 26 4.60 -3.08 13.33
C VAL A 26 4.44 -1.92 12.36
N LYS A 27 5.48 -1.68 11.56
CA LYS A 27 5.47 -0.67 10.48
C LYS A 27 5.34 -1.37 9.15
N VAL A 28 4.52 -0.81 8.24
CA VAL A 28 4.37 -1.31 6.87
C VAL A 28 4.38 -0.13 5.92
N GLY A 29 5.13 -0.25 4.83
CA GLY A 29 5.23 0.81 3.82
C GLY A 29 6.51 0.80 3.03
N VAL A 30 6.86 1.95 2.47
CA VAL A 30 8.18 2.21 1.89
C VAL A 30 9.08 2.69 3.02
N LEU A 31 9.88 1.79 3.55
CA LEU A 31 10.62 2.01 4.79
C LEU A 31 12.10 2.32 4.52
N ALA A 32 12.70 3.15 5.41
CA ALA A 32 14.13 3.38 5.43
C ALA A 32 14.89 2.05 5.60
N GLY A 33 16.04 1.90 4.92
CA GLY A 33 16.77 0.62 4.92
C GLY A 33 16.16 -0.48 4.04
N HIS A 34 14.96 -0.28 3.48
CA HIS A 34 14.30 -1.19 2.54
C HIS A 34 14.12 -0.58 1.15
N GLY A 35 14.99 0.35 0.79
CA GLY A 35 15.03 0.98 -0.53
C GLY A 35 14.15 2.23 -0.65
N ALA A 36 13.70 2.82 0.45
CA ALA A 36 12.99 4.09 0.44
C ALA A 36 13.85 5.24 -0.14
N GLU A 37 15.14 5.18 0.11
CA GLU A 37 16.16 6.16 -0.31
C GLU A 37 16.60 5.99 -1.77
N GLU A 38 16.36 4.82 -2.35
CA GLU A 38 16.70 4.58 -3.76
C GLU A 38 15.87 5.49 -4.65
N THR A 39 16.49 5.95 -5.74
CA THR A 39 15.88 6.89 -6.68
C THR A 39 15.34 6.18 -7.91
N THR A 40 14.22 6.69 -8.41
CA THR A 40 13.68 6.35 -9.73
C THR A 40 14.56 6.93 -10.83
N GLU A 41 14.37 6.52 -12.07
CA GLU A 41 15.01 7.11 -13.25
C GLU A 41 14.77 8.63 -13.36
N SER A 42 13.66 9.14 -12.82
CA SER A 42 13.35 10.57 -12.77
C SER A 42 14.03 11.33 -11.62
N GLY A 43 14.83 10.65 -10.78
CA GLY A 43 15.56 11.25 -9.67
C GLY A 43 14.75 11.47 -8.39
N ILE A 44 13.51 11.01 -8.33
CA ILE A 44 12.66 11.06 -7.13
C ILE A 44 12.90 9.78 -6.32
N ASN A 45 13.11 9.86 -5.01
CA ASN A 45 13.23 8.67 -4.18
C ASN A 45 11.88 7.98 -3.96
N TYR A 46 11.91 6.67 -3.59
CA TYR A 46 10.68 5.90 -3.47
C TYR A 46 9.80 6.32 -2.29
N ALA A 47 10.37 6.88 -1.21
CA ALA A 47 9.58 7.43 -0.11
C ALA A 47 8.77 8.65 -0.58
N GLU A 48 9.41 9.54 -1.34
CA GLU A 48 8.78 10.72 -1.91
C GLU A 48 7.73 10.35 -2.97
N LEU A 49 8.07 9.43 -3.88
CA LEU A 49 7.11 8.88 -4.84
C LEU A 49 5.90 8.25 -4.13
N GLY A 50 6.14 7.46 -3.08
CA GLY A 50 5.10 6.86 -2.27
C GLY A 50 4.19 7.90 -1.63
N ALA A 51 4.75 8.97 -1.06
CA ALA A 51 3.99 10.07 -0.47
C ALA A 51 3.11 10.79 -1.52
N ILE A 52 3.67 11.09 -2.70
CA ILE A 52 2.93 11.69 -3.81
C ILE A 52 1.73 10.81 -4.21
N GLN A 53 1.91 9.51 -4.30
CA GLN A 53 0.83 8.60 -4.69
C GLN A 53 -0.20 8.40 -3.57
N GLU A 54 0.25 8.33 -2.31
CA GLU A 54 -0.62 8.16 -1.15
C GLU A 54 -1.56 9.36 -0.94
N PHE A 55 -1.02 10.58 -1.04
CA PHE A 55 -1.74 11.81 -0.72
C PHE A 55 -2.22 12.59 -1.94
N GLY A 56 -1.66 12.31 -3.12
CA GLY A 56 -1.78 13.17 -4.28
C GLY A 56 -0.91 14.42 -4.17
N CYS A 57 -0.78 15.16 -5.25
CA CYS A 57 -0.13 16.47 -5.22
C CYS A 57 -0.56 17.34 -6.38
N ASP A 58 -0.34 18.64 -6.25
CA ASP A 58 -0.57 19.65 -7.27
C ASP A 58 0.77 20.21 -7.73
N ILE A 59 1.05 20.09 -9.03
CA ILE A 59 2.30 20.53 -9.63
C ILE A 59 2.00 21.77 -10.49
N LYS A 60 2.60 22.91 -10.15
CA LYS A 60 2.47 24.14 -10.94
C LYS A 60 3.13 23.95 -12.31
N ILE A 61 2.39 24.24 -13.35
CA ILE A 61 2.86 24.13 -14.73
C ILE A 61 3.79 25.30 -15.04
N THR A 62 5.06 25.00 -15.31
CA THR A 62 6.01 25.98 -15.87
C THR A 62 5.89 26.04 -17.39
N GLN A 63 6.41 27.11 -18.01
CA GLN A 63 6.44 27.22 -19.46
C GLN A 63 7.18 26.05 -20.13
N LYS A 64 8.30 25.62 -19.53
CA LYS A 64 9.07 24.46 -19.99
C LYS A 64 8.24 23.18 -19.92
N MET A 65 7.53 22.96 -18.82
CA MET A 65 6.64 21.81 -18.65
C MET A 65 5.47 21.84 -19.63
N ALA A 66 4.87 23.00 -19.86
CA ALA A 66 3.77 23.15 -20.81
C ALA A 66 4.22 22.81 -22.25
N ALA A 67 5.40 23.27 -22.65
CA ALA A 67 5.99 22.95 -23.95
C ALA A 67 6.27 21.43 -24.08
N TYR A 68 6.88 20.83 -23.08
CA TYR A 68 7.13 19.39 -23.05
C TYR A 68 5.84 18.57 -23.16
N LEU A 69 4.83 18.91 -22.37
CA LEU A 69 3.53 18.22 -22.39
C LEU A 69 2.82 18.36 -23.74
N ALA A 70 2.93 19.53 -24.40
CA ALA A 70 2.34 19.77 -25.72
C ALA A 70 3.02 18.92 -26.80
N ILE A 71 4.36 18.82 -26.79
CA ILE A 71 5.14 18.00 -27.72
C ILE A 71 4.79 16.53 -27.52
N THR A 72 4.87 16.04 -26.30
CA THR A 72 4.60 14.63 -25.99
C THR A 72 3.15 14.24 -26.31
N ALA A 73 2.18 15.10 -26.04
CA ALA A 73 0.78 14.84 -26.42
C ALA A 73 0.63 14.69 -27.93
N LYS A 74 1.31 15.52 -28.74
CA LYS A 74 1.32 15.44 -30.20
C LYS A 74 1.95 14.11 -30.67
N GLU A 75 3.08 13.72 -30.11
CA GLU A 75 3.77 12.45 -30.42
C GLU A 75 2.88 11.23 -30.13
N LEU A 76 2.10 11.29 -29.04
CA LEU A 76 1.17 10.24 -28.63
C LEU A 76 -0.18 10.29 -29.37
N GLY A 77 -0.38 11.21 -30.32
CA GLY A 77 -1.65 11.38 -31.03
C GLY A 77 -2.81 11.86 -30.15
N LEU A 78 -2.50 12.49 -29.01
CA LEU A 78 -3.48 12.96 -28.04
C LEU A 78 -3.78 14.46 -28.24
N PRO A 79 -5.00 14.93 -27.88
CA PRO A 79 -5.28 16.35 -27.87
C PRO A 79 -4.34 17.06 -26.87
N LYS A 80 -3.99 18.30 -27.21
CA LYS A 80 -3.14 19.13 -26.33
C LYS A 80 -3.70 19.11 -24.91
N LEU A 81 -2.87 18.73 -23.95
CA LEU A 81 -3.23 18.82 -22.55
C LEU A 81 -3.53 20.27 -22.19
N GLN A 82 -4.80 20.56 -21.96
CA GLN A 82 -5.18 21.83 -21.39
C GLN A 82 -4.93 21.77 -19.89
N ALA A 83 -4.08 22.66 -19.38
CA ALA A 83 -4.08 22.96 -17.96
C ALA A 83 -5.53 23.27 -17.57
N LYS A 84 -6.10 22.59 -16.57
CA LYS A 84 -7.30 23.10 -15.94
C LYS A 84 -7.00 24.54 -15.54
N GLY A 85 -7.94 25.47 -15.70
CA GLY A 85 -7.73 26.93 -15.67
C GLY A 85 -7.00 27.54 -14.47
N ASP A 86 -6.50 26.72 -13.55
CA ASP A 86 -5.69 27.09 -12.38
C ASP A 86 -4.16 27.02 -12.61
N GLY A 87 -3.72 26.47 -13.76
CA GLY A 87 -2.29 26.33 -14.07
C GLY A 87 -1.55 25.21 -13.34
N TYR A 88 -2.27 24.20 -12.81
CA TYR A 88 -1.71 23.05 -12.13
C TYR A 88 -2.01 21.73 -12.84
N VAL A 89 -1.10 20.76 -12.69
CA VAL A 89 -1.36 19.33 -12.92
C VAL A 89 -1.70 18.71 -11.59
N HIS A 90 -2.89 18.14 -11.50
CA HIS A 90 -3.36 17.46 -10.28
C HIS A 90 -3.09 15.96 -10.37
N ILE A 91 -2.21 15.44 -9.51
CA ILE A 91 -2.01 14.01 -9.32
C ILE A 91 -3.00 13.54 -8.26
N PRO A 92 -3.98 12.69 -8.62
CA PRO A 92 -4.97 12.25 -7.64
C PRO A 92 -4.35 11.34 -6.59
N SER A 93 -4.81 11.46 -5.34
CA SER A 93 -4.48 10.49 -4.29
C SER A 93 -4.94 9.08 -4.69
N ARG A 94 -4.05 8.13 -4.51
CA ARG A 94 -4.29 6.68 -4.64
C ARG A 94 -3.72 6.00 -3.41
N SER A 95 -4.43 6.18 -2.29
CA SER A 95 -3.98 5.67 -0.98
C SER A 95 -3.80 4.16 -1.04
N PHE A 96 -2.55 3.72 -1.07
CA PHE A 96 -2.15 2.32 -1.10
C PHE A 96 -1.71 1.79 0.27
N LEU A 97 -1.48 2.68 1.24
CA LEU A 97 -1.15 2.33 2.62
C LEU A 97 -2.34 2.56 3.56
N ARG A 98 -2.73 3.81 3.78
CA ARG A 98 -3.74 4.15 4.77
C ARG A 98 -5.08 3.49 4.48
N MET A 99 -5.61 3.64 3.29
CA MET A 99 -6.94 3.11 2.95
C MET A 99 -7.01 1.58 3.07
N PRO A 100 -6.08 0.78 2.54
CA PRO A 100 -6.11 -0.66 2.71
C PRO A 100 -6.00 -1.10 4.16
N LEU A 101 -5.11 -0.49 4.93
CA LEU A 101 -4.81 -0.91 6.30
C LEU A 101 -5.90 -0.54 7.29
N THR A 102 -6.62 0.57 7.09
CA THR A 102 -7.64 1.06 8.03
C THR A 102 -9.05 0.59 7.71
N THR A 103 -9.32 0.09 6.50
CA THR A 103 -10.69 -0.19 6.07
C THR A 103 -11.09 -1.65 6.29
N LYS A 104 -12.30 -1.85 6.87
CA LYS A 104 -13.03 -3.13 6.91
C LYS A 104 -12.25 -4.32 7.49
N ASN A 105 -11.39 -4.10 8.46
CA ASN A 105 -10.60 -5.16 9.11
C ASN A 105 -9.84 -6.06 8.13
N ARG A 106 -9.36 -5.51 7.01
CA ARG A 106 -8.67 -6.29 5.97
C ARG A 106 -7.45 -7.03 6.50
N VAL A 107 -6.63 -6.36 7.31
CA VAL A 107 -5.43 -6.97 7.92
C VAL A 107 -5.80 -8.16 8.80
N VAL A 108 -6.84 -8.01 9.64
CA VAL A 108 -7.31 -9.11 10.50
C VAL A 108 -7.85 -10.28 9.68
N LYS A 109 -8.55 -9.99 8.58
CA LYS A 109 -9.04 -11.04 7.67
C LYS A 109 -7.90 -11.77 6.97
N GLU A 110 -6.84 -11.06 6.60
CA GLU A 110 -5.66 -11.65 5.97
C GLU A 110 -4.87 -12.48 6.98
N LEU A 111 -4.66 -11.96 8.19
CA LEU A 111 -4.02 -12.70 9.28
C LEU A 111 -4.74 -14.03 9.55
N LYS A 112 -6.08 -14.01 9.52
CA LYS A 112 -6.87 -15.24 9.68
C LYS A 112 -6.64 -16.28 8.60
N LYS A 113 -6.50 -15.85 7.36
CA LYS A 113 -6.16 -16.77 6.26
C LYS A 113 -4.79 -17.41 6.45
N GLN A 114 -3.84 -16.67 7.04
CA GLN A 114 -2.51 -17.21 7.33
C GLN A 114 -2.52 -18.19 8.51
N LEU A 115 -3.44 -18.02 9.45
CA LEU A 115 -3.59 -18.95 10.59
C LEU A 115 -4.21 -20.29 10.18
N ASP A 116 -4.95 -20.35 9.05
CA ASP A 116 -5.57 -21.54 8.45
C ASP A 116 -6.35 -22.45 9.42
N ALA A 117 -6.41 -23.77 9.17
CA ALA A 117 -7.26 -24.74 9.86
C ALA A 117 -7.00 -24.88 11.38
N ASP A 118 -5.81 -24.48 11.86
CA ASP A 118 -5.40 -24.57 13.27
C ASP A 118 -5.38 -23.21 14.00
N GLU A 119 -6.20 -22.25 13.56
CA GLU A 119 -6.23 -20.89 14.15
C GLU A 119 -6.34 -20.91 15.67
N ASP A 120 -7.25 -21.69 16.22
CA ASP A 120 -7.47 -21.75 17.67
C ASP A 120 -6.25 -22.33 18.44
N ALA A 121 -5.56 -23.31 17.86
CA ALA A 121 -4.36 -23.88 18.44
C ALA A 121 -3.20 -22.89 18.45
N ILE A 122 -3.00 -22.16 17.35
CA ILE A 122 -1.95 -21.14 17.23
C ILE A 122 -2.23 -19.97 18.18
N ILE A 123 -3.49 -19.49 18.25
CA ILE A 123 -3.88 -18.44 19.18
C ILE A 123 -3.69 -18.89 20.63
N ALA A 124 -4.04 -20.14 20.95
CA ALA A 124 -3.84 -20.69 22.29
C ALA A 124 -2.35 -20.81 22.63
N TYR A 125 -1.50 -21.22 21.69
CA TYR A 125 -0.05 -21.26 21.84
C TYR A 125 0.53 -19.88 22.13
N ILE A 126 0.22 -18.88 21.30
CA ILE A 126 0.68 -17.49 21.47
C ILE A 126 0.24 -16.94 22.84
N ALA A 127 -1.02 -17.15 23.21
CA ALA A 127 -1.55 -16.68 24.48
C ALA A 127 -0.87 -17.35 25.68
N LYS A 128 -0.61 -18.66 25.61
CA LYS A 128 0.03 -19.44 26.67
C LYS A 128 1.50 -19.06 26.88
N ASN A 129 2.23 -18.84 25.79
CA ASN A 129 3.68 -18.59 25.82
C ASN A 129 4.02 -17.09 25.76
N ALA A 130 3.01 -16.20 25.67
CA ALA A 130 3.21 -14.77 25.43
C ALA A 130 4.13 -14.46 24.23
N ASP A 131 4.04 -15.29 23.18
CA ASP A 131 4.86 -15.18 21.98
C ASP A 131 4.31 -14.06 21.06
N PHE A 132 4.40 -12.84 21.57
CA PHE A 132 3.94 -11.64 20.86
C PHE A 132 4.82 -11.28 19.66
N MET A 133 6.09 -11.73 19.62
CA MET A 133 6.96 -11.51 18.47
C MET A 133 6.44 -12.26 17.25
N THR A 134 6.10 -13.53 17.38
CA THR A 134 5.49 -14.30 16.29
C THR A 134 4.19 -13.65 15.81
N LEU A 135 3.32 -13.19 16.72
CA LEU A 135 2.10 -12.49 16.33
C LEU A 135 2.39 -11.18 15.58
N ALA A 136 3.40 -10.42 16.02
CA ALA A 136 3.80 -9.16 15.37
C ALA A 136 4.32 -9.39 13.95
N VAL A 137 5.14 -10.44 13.73
CA VAL A 137 5.62 -10.84 12.40
C VAL A 137 4.45 -11.24 11.49
N MET A 138 3.54 -12.10 11.98
CA MET A 138 2.36 -12.51 11.20
C MET A 138 1.47 -11.31 10.83
N LEU A 139 1.31 -10.36 11.75
CA LEU A 139 0.57 -9.13 11.50
C LEU A 139 1.26 -8.27 10.43
N GLY A 140 2.60 -8.17 10.47
CA GLY A 140 3.40 -7.46 9.48
C GLY A 140 3.26 -8.05 8.07
N VAL A 141 3.38 -9.38 7.97
CA VAL A 141 3.16 -10.10 6.71
C VAL A 141 1.74 -9.86 6.20
N SER A 142 0.72 -10.03 7.04
CA SER A 142 -0.68 -9.82 6.66
C SER A 142 -0.96 -8.39 6.18
N ALA A 143 -0.38 -7.41 6.86
CA ALA A 143 -0.52 -6.00 6.48
C ALA A 143 0.15 -5.71 5.14
N LYS A 144 1.37 -6.24 4.90
CA LYS A 144 2.05 -6.14 3.61
C LYS A 144 1.21 -6.75 2.49
N GLU A 145 0.67 -7.95 2.68
CA GLU A 145 -0.19 -8.62 1.69
C GLU A 145 -1.44 -7.79 1.35
N VAL A 146 -2.07 -7.17 2.35
CA VAL A 146 -3.22 -6.29 2.13
C VAL A 146 -2.83 -5.06 1.29
N VAL A 147 -1.64 -4.50 1.51
CA VAL A 147 -1.11 -3.39 0.71
C VAL A 147 -0.84 -3.84 -0.73
N LEU A 148 -0.16 -4.97 -0.93
CA LEU A 148 0.13 -5.50 -2.27
C LEU A 148 -1.16 -5.80 -3.04
N ARG A 149 -2.18 -6.34 -2.38
CA ARG A 149 -3.51 -6.55 -2.99
C ARG A 149 -4.19 -5.26 -3.43
N ALA A 150 -3.93 -4.12 -2.77
CA ALA A 150 -4.43 -2.85 -3.25
C ALA A 150 -3.85 -2.47 -4.62
N PHE A 151 -2.58 -2.79 -4.89
CA PHE A 151 -1.99 -2.59 -6.23
C PHE A 151 -2.62 -3.52 -7.28
N GLU A 152 -2.92 -4.76 -6.92
CA GLU A 152 -3.53 -5.72 -7.84
C GLU A 152 -4.96 -5.36 -8.24
N THR A 153 -5.70 -4.75 -7.29
CA THR A 153 -7.15 -4.51 -7.39
C THR A 153 -7.50 -3.03 -7.58
N ASP A 154 -6.55 -2.20 -8.01
CA ASP A 154 -6.73 -0.77 -8.19
C ASP A 154 -7.34 -0.09 -6.94
N GLY A 155 -6.75 -0.38 -5.77
CA GLY A 155 -7.23 0.11 -4.48
C GLY A 155 -8.58 -0.48 -4.08
N PHE A 156 -8.79 -1.78 -4.34
CA PHE A 156 -10.10 -2.43 -4.17
C PHE A 156 -11.20 -1.75 -4.99
N GLY A 157 -10.86 -1.31 -6.21
CA GLY A 157 -11.76 -0.62 -7.12
C GLY A 157 -12.02 0.85 -6.77
N GLN A 158 -11.24 1.46 -5.86
CA GLN A 158 -11.49 2.83 -5.40
C GLN A 158 -10.52 3.86 -6.00
N TRP A 159 -9.41 3.43 -6.63
CA TRP A 159 -8.47 4.37 -7.18
C TRP A 159 -8.99 5.02 -8.46
N LYS A 160 -8.71 6.31 -8.59
CA LYS A 160 -8.99 7.03 -9.81
C LYS A 160 -8.16 6.47 -10.97
N ALA A 161 -8.81 6.20 -12.10
CA ALA A 161 -8.16 5.71 -13.31
C ALA A 161 -7.04 6.65 -13.79
N ASN A 162 -6.11 6.11 -14.55
CA ASN A 162 -5.09 6.91 -15.23
C ASN A 162 -5.72 7.81 -16.29
N SER A 163 -5.12 8.99 -16.52
CA SER A 163 -5.48 9.85 -17.65
C SER A 163 -5.12 9.19 -18.98
N PRO A 164 -5.79 9.51 -20.07
CA PRO A 164 -5.41 9.04 -21.43
C PRO A 164 -3.94 9.29 -21.75
N TYR A 165 -3.39 10.42 -21.34
CA TYR A 165 -1.98 10.75 -21.48
C TYR A 165 -1.08 9.76 -20.72
N THR A 166 -1.42 9.48 -19.46
CA THR A 166 -0.66 8.52 -18.64
C THR A 166 -0.73 7.11 -19.25
N ILE A 167 -1.89 6.70 -19.74
CA ILE A 167 -2.08 5.39 -20.38
C ILE A 167 -1.23 5.29 -21.65
N ALA A 168 -1.28 6.29 -22.53
CA ALA A 168 -0.51 6.28 -23.78
C ALA A 168 0.99 6.28 -23.54
N ARG A 169 1.49 7.05 -22.55
CA ARG A 169 2.91 7.11 -22.21
C ARG A 169 3.42 5.81 -21.58
N LYS A 170 2.62 5.16 -20.76
CA LYS A 170 2.98 4.05 -19.92
C LYS A 170 2.67 2.68 -20.56
N GLY A 171 1.77 2.67 -21.55
CA GLY A 171 1.28 1.44 -22.19
C GLY A 171 0.34 0.61 -21.29
N SER A 172 -0.10 1.15 -20.15
CA SER A 172 -0.97 0.45 -19.21
C SER A 172 -2.01 1.35 -18.58
N ALA A 173 -3.25 0.85 -18.50
CA ALA A 173 -4.33 1.55 -17.82
C ALA A 173 -4.25 1.41 -16.28
N LYS A 174 -3.52 0.42 -15.75
CA LYS A 174 -3.46 0.13 -14.31
C LYS A 174 -2.79 1.27 -13.52
N PRO A 175 -3.47 1.85 -12.53
CA PRO A 175 -2.86 2.82 -11.64
C PRO A 175 -1.68 2.24 -10.86
N LEU A 176 -0.68 3.06 -10.54
CA LEU A 176 0.51 2.73 -9.75
C LEU A 176 1.36 1.55 -10.24
N GLN A 177 0.97 0.89 -11.32
CA GLN A 177 1.74 -0.17 -11.97
C GLN A 177 2.34 0.38 -13.26
N ASP A 178 3.63 0.68 -13.24
CA ASP A 178 4.47 1.01 -14.39
C ASP A 178 5.55 -0.07 -14.51
N THR A 179 6.71 0.15 -13.93
CA THR A 179 7.78 -0.86 -13.83
C THR A 179 7.56 -1.85 -12.69
N GLY A 180 6.61 -1.62 -11.80
CA GLY A 180 6.41 -2.39 -10.58
C GLY A 180 7.36 -1.99 -9.44
N SER A 181 8.25 -1.03 -9.66
CA SER A 181 9.31 -0.70 -8.71
C SER A 181 8.77 -0.20 -7.36
N LEU A 182 7.68 0.57 -7.32
CA LEU A 182 7.13 1.08 -6.07
C LEU A 182 6.57 -0.04 -5.17
N TRP A 183 5.80 -0.98 -5.72
CA TRP A 183 5.22 -2.07 -4.92
C TRP A 183 6.26 -3.05 -4.41
N GLN A 184 7.40 -3.22 -5.12
CA GLN A 184 8.53 -4.02 -4.68
C GLN A 184 9.25 -3.42 -3.46
N LYS A 185 9.10 -2.10 -3.23
CA LYS A 185 9.65 -1.40 -2.06
C LYS A 185 8.74 -1.46 -0.83
N ILE A 186 7.58 -2.12 -0.93
CA ILE A 186 6.72 -2.33 0.24
C ILE A 186 7.35 -3.37 1.15
N ALA A 187 7.70 -2.93 2.34
CA ALA A 187 8.28 -3.77 3.38
C ALA A 187 7.47 -3.68 4.68
N TYR A 188 7.78 -4.54 5.64
CA TYR A 188 7.33 -4.41 7.02
C TYR A 188 8.52 -4.55 7.96
N GLU A 189 8.40 -3.91 9.10
CA GLU A 189 9.34 -4.02 10.22
C GLU A 189 8.58 -4.28 11.51
N VAL A 190 9.18 -5.09 12.38
CA VAL A 190 8.70 -5.31 13.73
C VAL A 190 9.72 -4.72 14.69
N ASN A 191 9.31 -3.77 15.52
CA ASN A 191 10.14 -3.16 16.53
C ASN A 191 9.64 -3.57 17.92
N GLN A 192 10.55 -3.94 18.79
CA GLN A 192 10.26 -4.12 20.20
C GLN A 192 10.45 -2.79 20.91
N ASP A 193 9.36 -2.28 21.51
CA ASP A 193 9.39 -1.01 22.22
C ASP A 193 10.23 -1.15 23.49
N GLY A 194 11.17 -0.24 23.70
CA GLY A 194 12.08 -0.25 24.88
C GLY A 194 13.45 -0.91 24.67
N LYS A 195 13.83 -1.21 23.41
CA LYS A 195 15.22 -1.59 23.08
C LYS A 195 15.81 -0.64 22.05
#